data_384537abd681732b378d57d0ddb59bf5
#
_entry.id   384537abd681732b378d57d0ddb59bf5
#
_cell.length_a   1.000
_cell.length_b   1.000
_cell.length_c   1.000
_cell.angle_alpha   90.00
_cell.angle_beta   90.00
_cell.angle_gamma   90.00
#
_symmetry.space_group_name_H-M   'P 1'
#
loop_
_entity.id
_entity.type
_entity.pdbx_description
1 polymer ?
#
loop_
_entity_poly.entity_id
_entity_poly.type
_entity_poly.pdbx_seq_one_letter_code
_entity_poly.pdbx_strand_id
1 'polypeptide(L)'
;VPTLDRDGDVFVLDIGDGENRFHPDWLAAVNGLLDEVEQAEGPKALVTTATGKFFSNGLDLDWLVANADRADWYVETVQALFARVLALPFVTVGALQGHTFAAGAMLSLAHDLRVMRADRGFWCLPEADINIPFTPGMSALIQARLAPQTAHAAMVTARRYGGLDALAAGIVDATADEAGLRTAAIELARAQAAKAGPTVGTIKERMYAPVLETLTEKGASLG
;
A
#
# COMPACT_ATOMS: atom_id res chain seq x y z
N VAL A 1 12.02 6.37 -10.46
CA VAL A 1 12.76 5.38 -9.67
C VAL A 1 12.47 5.66 -8.20
N PRO A 2 12.16 4.65 -7.37
CA PRO A 2 11.98 4.83 -5.94
C PRO A 2 13.21 5.42 -5.24
N THR A 3 12.99 6.26 -4.24
CA THR A 3 14.04 6.89 -3.42
C THR A 3 13.63 6.88 -1.94
N LEU A 4 14.61 6.92 -1.05
CA LEU A 4 14.40 6.97 0.38
C LEU A 4 15.08 8.21 0.97
N ASP A 5 14.29 9.06 1.60
CA ASP A 5 14.75 10.22 2.38
C ASP A 5 14.49 9.99 3.87
N ARG A 6 15.05 10.84 4.71
CA ARG A 6 14.82 10.81 6.15
C ARG A 6 14.56 12.20 6.71
N ASP A 7 13.49 12.34 7.48
CA ASP A 7 13.13 13.54 8.23
C ASP A 7 13.05 13.20 9.74
N GLY A 8 14.18 13.35 10.42
CA GLY A 8 14.33 12.94 11.82
C GLY A 8 14.13 11.41 11.97
N ASP A 9 13.09 11.02 12.71
CA ASP A 9 12.74 9.62 12.95
C ASP A 9 11.77 9.05 11.88
N VAL A 10 11.44 9.83 10.84
CA VAL A 10 10.54 9.40 9.76
C VAL A 10 11.34 9.15 8.49
N PHE A 11 11.27 7.94 7.99
CA PHE A 11 11.72 7.60 6.65
C PHE A 11 10.61 7.92 5.65
N VAL A 12 10.98 8.51 4.51
CA VAL A 12 10.05 8.88 3.45
C VAL A 12 10.45 8.18 2.18
N LEU A 13 9.70 7.13 1.86
CA LEU A 13 9.84 6.35 0.64
C LEU A 13 9.00 7.00 -0.46
N ASP A 14 9.65 7.68 -1.40
CA ASP A 14 9.03 8.12 -2.64
C ASP A 14 9.10 6.99 -3.65
N ILE A 15 7.95 6.48 -4.08
CA ILE A 15 7.87 5.33 -4.98
C ILE A 15 7.93 5.70 -6.47
N GLY A 16 8.07 6.99 -6.79
CA GLY A 16 8.30 7.50 -8.14
C GLY A 16 7.29 8.52 -8.61
N ASP A 17 7.49 9.01 -9.83
CA ASP A 17 6.75 10.12 -10.45
C ASP A 17 5.89 9.70 -11.67
N GLY A 18 5.96 8.43 -12.07
CA GLY A 18 5.20 7.85 -13.17
C GLY A 18 3.90 7.18 -12.73
N GLU A 19 3.51 6.13 -13.44
CA GLU A 19 2.37 5.29 -13.04
C GLU A 19 2.69 4.38 -11.84
N ASN A 20 3.96 4.24 -11.50
CA ASN A 20 4.44 3.44 -10.38
C ASN A 20 3.84 2.03 -10.40
N ARG A 21 3.86 1.40 -11.60
CA ARG A 21 3.44 0.02 -11.79
C ARG A 21 4.41 -0.93 -11.12
N PHE A 22 3.92 -2.04 -10.64
CA PHE A 22 4.71 -3.04 -9.90
C PHE A 22 5.57 -3.90 -10.81
N HIS A 23 6.36 -3.25 -11.71
CA HIS A 23 7.37 -3.97 -12.47
C HIS A 23 8.35 -4.69 -11.53
N PRO A 24 8.89 -5.88 -11.87
CA PRO A 24 9.83 -6.59 -11.00
C PRO A 24 11.01 -5.75 -10.51
N ASP A 25 11.59 -4.90 -11.36
CA ASP A 25 12.68 -4.01 -10.95
C ASP A 25 12.23 -2.95 -9.93
N TRP A 26 10.99 -2.44 -10.09
CA TRP A 26 10.39 -1.53 -9.12
C TRP A 26 10.15 -2.24 -7.78
N LEU A 27 9.62 -3.48 -7.80
CA LEU A 27 9.44 -4.30 -6.61
C LEU A 27 10.77 -4.56 -5.88
N ALA A 28 11.82 -4.88 -6.64
CA ALA A 28 13.16 -5.10 -6.09
C ALA A 28 13.72 -3.80 -5.46
N ALA A 29 13.57 -2.66 -6.13
CA ALA A 29 14.03 -1.36 -5.62
C ALA A 29 13.29 -0.98 -4.34
N VAL A 30 11.96 -1.07 -4.30
CA VAL A 30 11.17 -0.78 -3.09
C VAL A 30 11.56 -1.71 -1.93
N ASN A 31 11.71 -3.00 -2.19
CA ASN A 31 12.12 -3.96 -1.15
C ASN A 31 13.53 -3.65 -0.61
N GLY A 32 14.48 -3.26 -1.46
CA GLY A 32 15.82 -2.85 -1.03
C GLY A 32 15.79 -1.63 -0.11
N LEU A 33 14.97 -0.62 -0.44
CA LEU A 33 14.79 0.56 0.41
C LEU A 33 14.08 0.23 1.73
N LEU A 34 13.15 -0.71 1.73
CA LEU A 34 12.53 -1.20 2.97
C LEU A 34 13.54 -1.95 3.85
N ASP A 35 14.51 -2.69 3.27
CA ASP A 35 15.61 -3.31 4.03
C ASP A 35 16.41 -2.25 4.79
N GLU A 36 16.71 -1.12 4.17
CA GLU A 36 17.42 0.00 4.81
C GLU A 36 16.63 0.55 6.02
N VAL A 37 15.31 0.72 5.87
CA VAL A 37 14.45 1.19 6.98
C VAL A 37 14.42 0.16 8.12
N GLU A 38 14.27 -1.12 7.82
CA GLU A 38 14.20 -2.17 8.83
C GLU A 38 15.52 -2.28 9.62
N GLN A 39 16.66 -2.16 8.93
CA GLN A 39 18.00 -2.23 9.53
C GLN A 39 18.38 -0.99 10.36
N ALA A 40 17.72 0.14 10.12
CA ALA A 40 17.99 1.36 10.87
C ALA A 40 17.68 1.16 12.36
N GLU A 41 18.57 1.63 13.24
CA GLU A 41 18.38 1.57 14.69
C GLU A 41 17.59 2.78 15.22
N GLY A 42 17.00 2.62 16.40
CA GLY A 42 16.30 3.67 17.13
C GLY A 42 14.85 3.87 16.71
N PRO A 43 14.23 4.97 17.19
CA PRO A 43 12.86 5.34 16.83
C PRO A 43 12.71 5.51 15.33
N LYS A 44 11.64 4.97 14.75
CA LYS A 44 11.37 5.10 13.34
C LYS A 44 9.90 4.91 12.98
N ALA A 45 9.49 5.57 11.91
CA ALA A 45 8.24 5.34 11.21
C ALA A 45 8.47 5.52 9.71
N LEU A 46 7.57 5.02 8.88
CA LEU A 46 7.66 5.09 7.43
C LEU A 46 6.49 5.88 6.87
N VAL A 47 6.78 6.81 5.97
CA VAL A 47 5.80 7.39 5.05
C VAL A 47 6.11 6.88 3.65
N THR A 48 5.12 6.31 2.97
CA THR A 48 5.21 5.99 1.55
C THR A 48 4.41 7.01 0.76
N THR A 49 5.04 7.66 -0.19
CA THR A 49 4.44 8.68 -1.05
C THR A 49 4.88 8.50 -2.49
N ALA A 50 4.34 9.30 -3.39
CA ALA A 50 4.81 9.41 -4.76
C ALA A 50 4.67 10.86 -5.23
N THR A 51 5.17 11.17 -6.40
CA THR A 51 4.98 12.45 -7.09
C THR A 51 4.17 12.26 -8.37
N GLY A 52 3.69 13.35 -8.96
CA GLY A 52 2.91 13.30 -10.20
C GLY A 52 1.46 12.88 -10.05
N LYS A 53 0.93 12.26 -11.11
CA LYS A 53 -0.50 11.96 -11.26
C LYS A 53 -0.96 10.74 -10.46
N PHE A 54 -0.08 9.75 -10.29
CA PHE A 54 -0.40 8.47 -9.67
C PHE A 54 0.39 8.26 -8.37
N PHE A 55 -0.28 7.80 -7.34
CA PHE A 55 0.40 7.07 -6.27
C PHE A 55 0.88 5.73 -6.83
N SER A 56 -0.03 4.91 -7.34
CA SER A 56 0.30 3.72 -8.12
C SER A 56 -0.90 3.26 -8.95
N ASN A 57 -0.62 2.77 -10.14
CA ASN A 57 -1.62 2.16 -11.04
C ASN A 57 -1.67 0.62 -10.90
N GLY A 58 -0.96 0.05 -9.92
CA GLY A 58 -1.00 -1.35 -9.57
C GLY A 58 -0.10 -2.24 -10.41
N LEU A 59 -0.58 -3.41 -10.80
CA LEU A 59 0.20 -4.41 -11.52
C LEU A 59 0.70 -3.89 -12.88
N ASP A 60 1.88 -4.31 -13.28
CA ASP A 60 2.38 -4.13 -14.64
C ASP A 60 1.81 -5.24 -15.54
N LEU A 61 0.61 -4.98 -16.08
CA LEU A 61 -0.10 -5.96 -16.91
C LEU A 61 0.65 -6.22 -18.24
N ASP A 62 1.37 -5.23 -18.76
CA ASP A 62 2.16 -5.38 -19.99
C ASP A 62 3.30 -6.39 -19.74
N TRP A 63 3.98 -6.26 -18.61
CA TRP A 63 4.99 -7.22 -18.19
C TRP A 63 4.40 -8.61 -17.96
N LEU A 64 3.26 -8.69 -17.27
CA LEU A 64 2.58 -9.95 -16.97
C LEU A 64 2.19 -10.71 -18.23
N VAL A 65 1.62 -10.03 -19.23
CA VAL A 65 1.26 -10.62 -20.52
C VAL A 65 2.51 -11.12 -21.26
N ALA A 66 3.59 -10.36 -21.25
CA ALA A 66 4.84 -10.72 -21.90
C ALA A 66 5.60 -11.88 -21.20
N ASN A 67 5.27 -12.17 -19.93
CA ASN A 67 5.93 -13.19 -19.09
C ASN A 67 4.91 -14.11 -18.40
N ALA A 68 3.94 -14.61 -19.15
CA ALA A 68 2.83 -15.41 -18.61
C ALA A 68 3.29 -16.68 -17.89
N ASP A 69 4.44 -17.24 -18.26
CA ASP A 69 5.09 -18.39 -17.61
C ASP A 69 5.60 -18.05 -16.18
N ARG A 70 5.70 -16.79 -15.84
CA ARG A 70 6.12 -16.28 -14.52
C ARG A 70 4.99 -15.62 -13.74
N ALA A 71 3.75 -15.77 -14.19
CA ALA A 71 2.60 -15.07 -13.60
C ALA A 71 2.45 -15.38 -12.10
N ASP A 72 2.52 -16.65 -11.71
CA ASP A 72 2.37 -17.05 -10.29
C ASP A 72 3.48 -16.44 -9.42
N TRP A 73 4.73 -16.54 -9.87
CA TRP A 73 5.87 -15.92 -9.18
C TRP A 73 5.68 -14.41 -9.03
N TYR A 74 5.19 -13.73 -10.07
CA TYR A 74 4.96 -12.30 -10.03
C TYR A 74 3.88 -11.91 -9.01
N VAL A 75 2.74 -12.61 -9.04
CA VAL A 75 1.65 -12.38 -8.08
C VAL A 75 2.11 -12.66 -6.64
N GLU A 76 2.83 -13.76 -6.41
CA GLU A 76 3.43 -14.08 -5.10
C GLU A 76 4.37 -12.97 -4.63
N THR A 77 5.21 -12.43 -5.53
CA THR A 77 6.15 -11.33 -5.20
C THR A 77 5.40 -10.05 -4.80
N VAL A 78 4.32 -9.73 -5.50
CA VAL A 78 3.47 -8.57 -5.16
C VAL A 78 2.78 -8.78 -3.80
N GLN A 79 2.20 -9.95 -3.56
CA GLN A 79 1.56 -10.26 -2.27
C GLN A 79 2.56 -10.28 -1.11
N ALA A 80 3.79 -10.72 -1.35
CA ALA A 80 4.85 -10.67 -0.36
C ALA A 80 5.18 -9.23 0.06
N LEU A 81 5.14 -8.26 -0.87
CA LEU A 81 5.29 -6.84 -0.53
C LEU A 81 4.13 -6.36 0.37
N PHE A 82 2.89 -6.75 0.09
CA PHE A 82 1.75 -6.40 0.95
C PHE A 82 1.90 -6.99 2.35
N ALA A 83 2.25 -8.27 2.44
CA ALA A 83 2.47 -8.95 3.72
C ALA A 83 3.60 -8.29 4.52
N ARG A 84 4.70 -7.93 3.83
CA ARG A 84 5.82 -7.22 4.45
C ARG A 84 5.39 -5.90 5.06
N VAL A 85 4.76 -5.01 4.28
CA VAL A 85 4.33 -3.69 4.75
C VAL A 85 3.33 -3.81 5.89
N LEU A 86 2.39 -4.76 5.81
CA LEU A 86 1.37 -5.01 6.83
C LEU A 86 1.98 -5.42 8.19
N ALA A 87 3.13 -6.11 8.18
CA ALA A 87 3.78 -6.67 9.37
C ALA A 87 5.00 -5.88 9.85
N LEU A 88 5.41 -4.79 9.19
CA LEU A 88 6.58 -4.00 9.59
C LEU A 88 6.52 -3.64 11.08
N PRO A 89 7.64 -3.79 11.84
CA PRO A 89 7.67 -3.58 13.29
C PRO A 89 7.72 -2.09 13.71
N PHE A 90 7.14 -1.22 12.88
CA PHE A 90 6.96 0.21 13.10
C PHE A 90 5.71 0.69 12.37
N VAL A 91 5.25 1.89 12.73
CA VAL A 91 4.05 2.46 12.10
C VAL A 91 4.35 2.99 10.71
N THR A 92 3.45 2.72 9.78
CA THR A 92 3.55 3.10 8.39
C THR A 92 2.36 3.97 7.97
N VAL A 93 2.61 4.98 7.16
CA VAL A 93 1.60 5.91 6.64
C VAL A 93 1.68 6.00 5.12
N GLY A 94 0.58 5.74 4.44
CA GLY A 94 0.45 6.01 3.01
C GLY A 94 0.01 7.45 2.78
N ALA A 95 0.78 8.23 2.02
CA ALA A 95 0.44 9.58 1.58
C ALA A 95 0.02 9.57 0.12
N LEU A 96 -1.30 9.55 -0.13
CA LEU A 96 -1.89 9.30 -1.44
C LEU A 96 -2.13 10.63 -2.18
N GLN A 97 -1.10 11.09 -2.89
CA GLN A 97 -1.13 12.39 -3.58
C GLN A 97 -1.89 12.36 -4.92
N GLY A 98 -2.19 11.17 -5.45
CA GLY A 98 -2.78 11.00 -6.77
C GLY A 98 -3.62 9.72 -6.88
N HIS A 99 -3.87 9.28 -8.12
CA HIS A 99 -4.63 8.06 -8.35
C HIS A 99 -3.95 6.84 -7.69
N THR A 100 -4.76 6.08 -6.96
CA THR A 100 -4.35 4.93 -6.17
C THR A 100 -5.24 3.76 -6.59
N PHE A 101 -4.79 2.95 -7.56
CA PHE A 101 -5.61 1.96 -8.24
C PHE A 101 -5.12 0.54 -8.07
N ALA A 102 -6.03 -0.43 -8.07
CA ALA A 102 -5.76 -1.87 -8.10
C ALA A 102 -4.76 -2.29 -7.00
N ALA A 103 -3.67 -2.98 -7.36
CA ALA A 103 -2.61 -3.35 -6.42
C ALA A 103 -1.99 -2.14 -5.69
N GLY A 104 -2.01 -0.94 -6.29
CA GLY A 104 -1.62 0.30 -5.61
C GLY A 104 -2.57 0.67 -4.47
N ALA A 105 -3.88 0.47 -4.66
CA ALA A 105 -4.87 0.64 -3.61
C ALA A 105 -4.68 -0.41 -2.50
N MET A 106 -4.39 -1.65 -2.85
CA MET A 106 -4.09 -2.72 -1.88
C MET A 106 -2.81 -2.43 -1.08
N LEU A 107 -1.75 -1.93 -1.73
CA LEU A 107 -0.54 -1.48 -1.04
C LEU A 107 -0.87 -0.36 -0.03
N SER A 108 -1.74 0.59 -0.41
CA SER A 108 -2.17 1.63 0.53
C SER A 108 -2.87 1.06 1.76
N LEU A 109 -3.67 -0.01 1.60
CA LEU A 109 -4.34 -0.70 2.71
C LEU A 109 -3.38 -1.50 3.61
N ALA A 110 -2.23 -1.91 3.10
CA ALA A 110 -1.20 -2.56 3.91
C ALA A 110 -0.53 -1.60 4.91
N HIS A 111 -0.60 -0.28 4.70
CA HIS A 111 -0.14 0.71 5.67
C HIS A 111 -1.09 0.82 6.87
N ASP A 112 -0.55 1.20 8.02
CA ASP A 112 -1.33 1.38 9.25
C ASP A 112 -2.33 2.54 9.11
N LEU A 113 -1.85 3.68 8.63
CA LEU A 113 -2.65 4.89 8.42
C LEU A 113 -2.51 5.38 6.97
N ARG A 114 -3.47 6.18 6.53
CA ARG A 114 -3.50 6.77 5.18
C ARG A 114 -3.99 8.20 5.24
N VAL A 115 -3.27 9.09 4.54
CA VAL A 115 -3.71 10.46 4.26
C VAL A 115 -3.89 10.59 2.75
N MET A 116 -5.00 11.11 2.30
CA MET A 116 -5.27 11.27 0.87
C MET A 116 -5.48 12.75 0.52
N ARG A 117 -5.08 13.10 -0.68
CA ARG A 117 -5.35 14.41 -1.25
C ARG A 117 -6.86 14.64 -1.40
N ALA A 118 -7.37 15.77 -0.88
CA ALA A 118 -8.79 16.05 -0.82
C ALA A 118 -9.38 16.45 -2.18
N ASP A 119 -8.59 17.15 -3.00
CA ASP A 119 -9.04 17.86 -4.21
C ASP A 119 -8.77 17.12 -5.52
N ARG A 120 -7.94 16.07 -5.50
CA ARG A 120 -7.52 15.37 -6.71
C ARG A 120 -7.15 13.92 -6.46
N GLY A 121 -7.36 13.10 -7.49
CA GLY A 121 -7.08 11.67 -7.45
C GLY A 121 -8.29 10.86 -6.98
N PHE A 122 -8.23 9.57 -7.25
CA PHE A 122 -9.22 8.59 -6.81
C PHE A 122 -8.53 7.37 -6.24
N TRP A 123 -9.10 6.83 -5.19
CA TRP A 123 -8.83 5.47 -4.72
C TRP A 123 -9.86 4.52 -5.34
N CYS A 124 -9.42 3.38 -5.87
CA CYS A 124 -10.32 2.45 -6.57
C CYS A 124 -9.72 1.05 -6.66
N LEU A 125 -10.59 0.04 -6.57
CA LEU A 125 -10.32 -1.37 -6.91
C LEU A 125 -11.07 -1.68 -8.21
N PRO A 126 -10.46 -1.50 -9.39
CA PRO A 126 -11.14 -1.58 -10.68
C PRO A 126 -11.28 -3.02 -11.21
N GLU A 127 -10.94 -4.03 -10.45
CA GLU A 127 -10.80 -5.42 -10.87
C GLU A 127 -12.09 -5.98 -11.49
N ALA A 128 -13.27 -5.60 -10.97
CA ALA A 128 -14.56 -5.99 -11.56
C ALA A 128 -14.80 -5.38 -12.96
N ASP A 129 -14.29 -4.17 -13.20
CA ASP A 129 -14.40 -3.50 -14.51
C ASP A 129 -13.43 -4.07 -15.55
N ILE A 130 -12.27 -4.54 -15.11
CA ILE A 130 -11.21 -5.08 -15.99
C ILE A 130 -11.21 -6.61 -16.07
N ASN A 131 -12.17 -7.28 -15.43
CA ASN A 131 -12.34 -8.74 -15.42
C ASN A 131 -11.09 -9.51 -14.92
N ILE A 132 -10.42 -8.98 -13.89
CA ILE A 132 -9.32 -9.64 -13.20
C ILE A 132 -9.79 -9.90 -11.76
N PRO A 133 -9.96 -11.16 -11.32
CA PRO A 133 -10.40 -11.43 -9.95
C PRO A 133 -9.28 -11.14 -8.94
N PHE A 134 -9.68 -10.88 -7.70
CA PHE A 134 -8.74 -10.81 -6.59
C PHE A 134 -8.26 -12.22 -6.23
N THR A 135 -6.99 -12.36 -5.89
CA THR A 135 -6.53 -13.58 -5.21
C THR A 135 -7.16 -13.69 -3.81
N PRO A 136 -7.16 -14.87 -3.19
CA PRO A 136 -7.59 -15.04 -1.81
C PRO A 136 -6.86 -14.08 -0.84
N GLY A 137 -5.53 -13.91 -1.00
CA GLY A 137 -4.72 -13.01 -0.18
C GLY A 137 -5.09 -11.54 -0.34
N MET A 138 -5.30 -11.07 -1.58
CA MET A 138 -5.77 -9.72 -1.86
C MET A 138 -7.15 -9.47 -1.25
N SER A 139 -8.07 -10.41 -1.41
CA SER A 139 -9.40 -10.34 -0.81
C SER A 139 -9.34 -10.29 0.72
N ALA A 140 -8.50 -11.10 1.34
CA ALA A 140 -8.32 -11.11 2.79
C ALA A 140 -7.77 -9.77 3.31
N LEU A 141 -6.77 -9.19 2.63
CA LEU A 141 -6.21 -7.89 2.98
C LEU A 141 -7.27 -6.79 2.92
N ILE A 142 -8.00 -6.70 1.82
CA ILE A 142 -9.03 -5.67 1.62
C ILE A 142 -10.10 -5.75 2.72
N GLN A 143 -10.61 -6.96 2.98
CA GLN A 143 -11.65 -7.19 3.98
C GLN A 143 -11.17 -6.97 5.41
N ALA A 144 -9.91 -7.22 5.72
CA ALA A 144 -9.34 -6.95 7.03
C ALA A 144 -9.11 -5.46 7.31
N ARG A 145 -8.96 -4.65 6.26
CA ARG A 145 -8.60 -3.23 6.37
C ARG A 145 -9.76 -2.26 6.15
N LEU A 146 -10.87 -2.72 5.62
CA LEU A 146 -12.06 -1.91 5.36
C LEU A 146 -13.27 -2.45 6.13
N ALA A 147 -14.20 -1.56 6.48
CA ALA A 147 -15.49 -1.99 6.99
C ALA A 147 -16.19 -2.89 5.94
N PRO A 148 -16.94 -3.93 6.37
CA PRO A 148 -17.51 -4.92 5.45
C PRO A 148 -18.31 -4.30 4.30
N GLN A 149 -19.12 -3.27 4.58
CA GLN A 149 -19.91 -2.60 3.55
C GLN A 149 -19.05 -1.81 2.56
N THR A 150 -17.98 -1.16 3.03
CA THR A 150 -17.02 -0.45 2.19
C THR A 150 -16.23 -1.43 1.31
N ALA A 151 -15.75 -2.53 1.90
CA ALA A 151 -15.06 -3.59 1.16
C ALA A 151 -15.95 -4.14 0.05
N HIS A 152 -17.20 -4.51 0.37
CA HIS A 152 -18.16 -5.00 -0.61
C HIS A 152 -18.37 -4.00 -1.77
N ALA A 153 -18.68 -2.74 -1.45
CA ALA A 153 -18.92 -1.71 -2.47
C ALA A 153 -17.68 -1.48 -3.35
N ALA A 154 -16.47 -1.39 -2.74
CA ALA A 154 -15.24 -1.18 -3.47
C ALA A 154 -14.90 -2.34 -4.42
N MET A 155 -14.98 -3.58 -3.92
CA MET A 155 -14.58 -4.78 -4.67
C MET A 155 -15.56 -5.16 -5.77
N VAL A 156 -16.87 -5.04 -5.52
CA VAL A 156 -17.92 -5.54 -6.43
C VAL A 156 -18.36 -4.50 -7.46
N THR A 157 -18.27 -3.21 -7.11
CA THR A 157 -18.77 -2.13 -7.97
C THR A 157 -17.67 -1.30 -8.62
N ALA A 158 -16.39 -1.56 -8.29
CA ALA A 158 -15.25 -0.76 -8.74
C ALA A 158 -15.43 0.76 -8.50
N ARG A 159 -16.15 1.13 -7.43
CA ARG A 159 -16.43 2.53 -7.12
C ARG A 159 -15.14 3.32 -6.93
N ARG A 160 -15.08 4.49 -7.55
CA ARG A 160 -14.01 5.47 -7.36
C ARG A 160 -14.33 6.39 -6.20
N TYR A 161 -13.40 6.52 -5.26
CA TYR A 161 -13.54 7.37 -4.08
C TYR A 161 -12.55 8.55 -4.22
N GLY A 162 -13.06 9.78 -4.31
CA GLY A 162 -12.25 10.98 -4.09
C GLY A 162 -11.85 11.09 -2.62
N GLY A 163 -10.93 12.01 -2.27
CA GLY A 163 -10.39 12.08 -0.91
C GLY A 163 -11.45 12.20 0.18
N LEU A 164 -12.43 13.08 0.02
CA LEU A 164 -13.52 13.25 1.01
C LEU A 164 -14.45 12.03 1.09
N ASP A 165 -14.75 11.39 -0.05
CA ASP A 165 -15.53 10.16 -0.06
C ASP A 165 -14.75 9.00 0.59
N ALA A 166 -13.45 8.91 0.34
CA ALA A 166 -12.57 7.91 0.93
C ALA A 166 -12.48 8.08 2.46
N LEU A 167 -12.43 9.32 2.95
CA LEU A 167 -12.49 9.62 4.38
C LEU A 167 -13.85 9.19 4.99
N ALA A 168 -14.94 9.58 4.36
CA ALA A 168 -16.29 9.23 4.83
C ALA A 168 -16.55 7.72 4.83
N ALA A 169 -15.94 6.98 3.88
CA ALA A 169 -16.03 5.52 3.80
C ALA A 169 -15.02 4.77 4.69
N GLY A 170 -14.15 5.47 5.42
CA GLY A 170 -13.13 4.87 6.27
C GLY A 170 -11.99 4.18 5.49
N ILE A 171 -11.81 4.53 4.22
CA ILE A 171 -10.69 4.06 3.41
C ILE A 171 -9.40 4.75 3.81
N VAL A 172 -9.47 6.05 4.13
CA VAL A 172 -8.36 6.85 4.63
C VAL A 172 -8.70 7.48 5.98
N ASP A 173 -7.66 7.83 6.74
CA ASP A 173 -7.79 8.33 8.12
C ASP A 173 -7.86 9.86 8.16
N ALA A 174 -7.29 10.53 7.15
CA ALA A 174 -7.30 11.99 7.01
C ALA A 174 -7.21 12.41 5.55
N THR A 175 -7.53 13.68 5.30
CA THR A 175 -7.30 14.34 4.01
C THR A 175 -6.53 15.62 4.19
N ALA A 176 -5.79 16.03 3.15
CA ALA A 176 -5.07 17.29 3.09
C ALA A 176 -5.10 17.85 1.67
N ASP A 177 -4.78 19.12 1.50
CA ASP A 177 -4.51 19.69 0.20
C ASP A 177 -3.15 19.21 -0.36
N GLU A 178 -2.82 19.59 -1.58
CA GLU A 178 -1.57 19.19 -2.23
C GLU A 178 -0.33 19.61 -1.44
N ALA A 179 -0.32 20.84 -0.93
CA ALA A 179 0.82 21.39 -0.21
C ALA A 179 0.99 20.78 1.18
N GLY A 180 -0.10 20.42 1.84
CA GLY A 180 -0.12 19.90 3.20
C GLY A 180 0.01 18.38 3.31
N LEU A 181 -0.24 17.63 2.25
CA LEU A 181 -0.34 16.16 2.30
C LEU A 181 0.91 15.48 2.89
N ARG A 182 2.09 15.82 2.35
CA ARG A 182 3.35 15.21 2.80
C ARG A 182 3.63 15.56 4.27
N THR A 183 3.41 16.79 4.67
CA THR A 183 3.59 17.26 6.04
C THR A 183 2.64 16.54 6.99
N ALA A 184 1.36 16.45 6.66
CA ALA A 184 0.37 15.74 7.46
C ALA A 184 0.73 14.26 7.68
N ALA A 185 1.18 13.57 6.63
CA ALA A 185 1.61 12.18 6.73
C ALA A 185 2.86 12.02 7.60
N ILE A 186 3.85 12.92 7.46
CA ILE A 186 5.07 12.91 8.28
C ILE A 186 4.75 13.17 9.76
N GLU A 187 3.86 14.09 10.07
CA GLU A 187 3.45 14.39 11.45
C GLU A 187 2.73 13.20 12.09
N LEU A 188 1.81 12.55 11.36
CA LEU A 188 1.18 11.31 11.82
C LEU A 188 2.18 10.19 12.09
N ALA A 189 3.14 10.00 11.21
CA ALA A 189 4.19 9.01 11.36
C ALA A 189 5.11 9.33 12.54
N ARG A 190 5.55 10.59 12.65
CA ARG A 190 6.46 11.07 13.71
C ARG A 190 5.87 10.84 15.11
N ALA A 191 4.58 11.09 15.29
CA ALA A 191 3.88 10.85 16.55
C ALA A 191 3.92 9.39 17.00
N GLN A 192 4.23 8.45 16.10
CA GLN A 192 4.27 7.02 16.37
C GLN A 192 5.68 6.42 16.39
N ALA A 193 6.69 7.17 15.98
CA ALA A 193 8.06 6.66 15.76
C ALA A 193 8.67 5.97 16.97
N ALA A 194 8.41 6.47 18.17
CA ALA A 194 8.89 5.88 19.42
C ALA A 194 8.34 4.48 19.73
N LYS A 195 7.29 4.04 19.03
CA LYS A 195 6.68 2.71 19.20
C LYS A 195 7.39 1.61 18.39
N ALA A 196 8.32 1.98 17.50
CA ALA A 196 9.06 1.01 16.69
C ALA A 196 9.73 -0.06 17.56
N GLY A 197 9.56 -1.30 17.18
CA GLY A 197 10.18 -2.42 17.85
C GLY A 197 9.38 -3.72 17.83
N PRO A 198 9.89 -4.77 18.48
CA PRO A 198 9.31 -6.12 18.41
C PRO A 198 7.86 -6.20 18.87
N THR A 199 7.47 -5.36 19.83
CA THR A 199 6.07 -5.35 20.34
C THR A 199 5.07 -4.97 19.26
N VAL A 200 5.34 -3.91 18.48
CA VAL A 200 4.47 -3.51 17.37
C VAL A 200 4.45 -4.58 16.28
N GLY A 201 5.60 -5.17 15.94
CA GLY A 201 5.67 -6.30 15.02
C GLY A 201 4.78 -7.46 15.48
N THR A 202 4.94 -7.92 16.71
CA THR A 202 4.13 -9.01 17.26
C THR A 202 2.64 -8.69 17.30
N ILE A 203 2.26 -7.45 17.62
CA ILE A 203 0.85 -7.02 17.59
C ILE A 203 0.28 -7.18 16.18
N LYS A 204 0.99 -6.66 15.16
CA LYS A 204 0.54 -6.73 13.76
C LYS A 204 0.49 -8.17 13.24
N GLU A 205 1.53 -8.97 13.51
CA GLU A 205 1.58 -10.38 13.14
C GLU A 205 0.41 -11.17 13.70
N ARG A 206 0.08 -10.98 14.98
CA ARG A 206 -1.05 -11.66 15.62
C ARG A 206 -2.40 -11.14 15.12
N MET A 207 -2.53 -9.83 14.94
CA MET A 207 -3.76 -9.19 14.44
C MET A 207 -4.11 -9.66 13.03
N TYR A 208 -3.10 -9.80 12.18
CA TYR A 208 -3.27 -10.13 10.76
C TYR A 208 -2.83 -11.56 10.40
N ALA A 209 -2.66 -12.45 11.38
CA ALA A 209 -2.15 -13.81 11.12
C ALA A 209 -2.88 -14.53 9.96
N PRO A 210 -4.21 -14.58 9.89
CA PRO A 210 -4.91 -15.24 8.76
C PRO A 210 -4.67 -14.54 7.42
N VAL A 211 -4.53 -13.22 7.42
CA VAL A 211 -4.26 -12.44 6.19
C VAL A 211 -2.84 -12.69 5.71
N LEU A 212 -1.87 -12.66 6.62
CA LEU A 212 -0.46 -12.94 6.30
C LEU A 212 -0.26 -14.36 5.77
N GLU A 213 -0.94 -15.35 6.37
CA GLU A 213 -0.93 -16.73 5.89
C GLU A 213 -1.42 -16.80 4.44
N THR A 214 -2.59 -16.20 4.14
CA THR A 214 -3.17 -16.21 2.79
C THR A 214 -2.35 -15.42 1.77
N LEU A 215 -1.74 -14.29 2.17
CA LEU A 215 -0.87 -13.49 1.31
C LEU A 215 0.45 -14.19 0.95
N THR A 216 0.92 -15.12 1.80
CA THR A 216 2.18 -15.85 1.59
C THR A 216 1.97 -17.28 1.09
N GLU A 217 0.73 -17.68 0.86
CA GLU A 217 0.40 -18.99 0.26
C GLU A 217 0.97 -19.09 -1.16
N LYS A 218 1.56 -20.27 -1.46
CA LYS A 218 2.14 -20.56 -2.77
C LYS A 218 1.08 -20.96 -3.79
N GLY A 219 1.33 -20.64 -5.07
CA GLY A 219 0.40 -20.92 -6.16
C GLY A 219 -0.77 -19.95 -6.23
N ALA A 220 -0.66 -18.77 -5.65
CA ALA A 220 -1.65 -17.72 -5.80
C ALA A 220 -1.73 -17.29 -7.27
N SER A 221 -2.92 -17.36 -7.84
CA SER A 221 -3.19 -17.03 -9.24
C SER A 221 -4.32 -16.00 -9.35
N LEU A 222 -4.31 -15.24 -10.42
CA LEU A 222 -5.39 -14.30 -10.78
C LEU A 222 -6.54 -14.99 -11.54
N GLY A 223 -6.56 -16.30 -11.66
CA GLY A 223 -7.57 -17.10 -12.36
C GLY A 223 -7.06 -17.73 -13.64
#